data_83c182cd25e780c0178586c84d1d6653
#
_entry.id   83c182cd25e780c0178586c84d1d6653
#
_cell.length_a   1.000
_cell.length_b   1.000
_cell.length_c   1.000
_cell.angle_alpha   90.00
_cell.angle_beta   90.00
_cell.angle_gamma   90.00
#
_symmetry.space_group_name_H-M   'P 1'
#
loop_
_entity.id
_entity.type
_entity.pdbx_description
1 polymer ?
#
loop_
_entity_poly.entity_id
_entity_poly.type
_entity_poly.pdbx_seq_one_letter_code
_entity_poly.pdbx_strand_id
1 'polypeptide(L)'
;MDKIRVSLLAYTEDGERLIAAASKTSLSRKSPEKILSMPDEEVEEWIRETWRRQHFSPWEHSVYTWLADGCSRVCSHQLVRHRLASYTQQSMRYTEGSLREAALEAAGLLGIECPRKPREAGARRAYECYSMALREAVRSGLDPVRLAKPAFVFPPSLRGEALVEAANLYLEAAARYYSLLAVGVSREDARFLIPHAVRTRIVVTMNARELVQSFLPLRMCTRAQWEIRLVAWKLWKRLVEVHPRLFKWAGPRCVFQQNTTSDPRPLVDYLEGRASFTIPRCPELVPREGIRACLLHANGRAGRV
;
A
#
# COMPACT_ATOMS: atom_id res chain seq x y z
N MET A 1 -1.89 13.68 1.69
CA MET A 1 -1.79 12.22 1.96
C MET A 1 -3.04 11.44 1.52
N ASP A 2 -4.12 12.09 1.12
CA ASP A 2 -5.45 11.47 1.05
C ASP A 2 -5.80 10.69 -0.23
N LYS A 3 -4.87 10.58 -1.19
CA LYS A 3 -5.17 9.90 -2.47
C LYS A 3 -4.77 8.42 -2.53
N ILE A 4 -4.04 7.87 -1.53
CA ILE A 4 -3.71 6.44 -1.52
C ILE A 4 -4.90 5.69 -0.93
N ARG A 5 -5.52 4.84 -1.74
CA ARG A 5 -6.64 3.98 -1.37
C ARG A 5 -6.18 2.53 -1.31
N VAL A 6 -6.71 1.79 -0.34
CA VAL A 6 -6.53 0.33 -0.24
C VAL A 6 -7.91 -0.29 -0.15
N SER A 7 -8.22 -1.17 -1.09
CA SER A 7 -9.50 -1.87 -1.18
C SER A 7 -9.27 -3.37 -1.25
N LEU A 8 -9.99 -4.12 -0.45
CA LEU A 8 -10.05 -5.57 -0.57
C LEU A 8 -10.96 -5.90 -1.75
N LEU A 9 -10.46 -6.68 -2.72
CA LEU A 9 -11.17 -7.04 -3.93
C LEU A 9 -11.83 -8.41 -3.81
N ALA A 10 -11.12 -9.37 -3.20
CA ALA A 10 -11.60 -10.72 -2.97
C ALA A 10 -10.84 -11.33 -1.78
N TYR A 11 -11.47 -12.28 -1.11
CA TYR A 11 -10.86 -13.05 -0.04
C TYR A 11 -11.57 -14.41 0.09
N THR A 12 -10.95 -15.37 0.76
CA THR A 12 -11.59 -16.65 1.09
C THR A 12 -12.72 -16.39 2.09
N GLU A 13 -13.99 -16.59 1.71
CA GLU A 13 -15.18 -16.17 2.49
C GLU A 13 -15.18 -16.69 3.92
N ASP A 14 -14.92 -17.97 4.13
CA ASP A 14 -14.87 -18.59 5.45
C ASP A 14 -13.41 -18.92 5.85
N GLY A 15 -12.50 -17.97 5.62
CA GLY A 15 -11.07 -18.17 5.82
C GLY A 15 -10.65 -18.52 7.25
N GLU A 16 -11.38 -18.03 8.25
CA GLU A 16 -11.15 -18.35 9.66
C GLU A 16 -11.44 -19.85 9.93
N ARG A 17 -12.60 -20.32 9.49
CA ARG A 17 -13.01 -21.72 9.64
C ARG A 17 -12.12 -22.66 8.81
N LEU A 18 -11.76 -22.26 7.61
CA LEU A 18 -10.87 -23.04 6.76
C LEU A 18 -9.49 -23.26 7.41
N ILE A 19 -8.92 -22.23 8.01
CA ILE A 19 -7.64 -22.33 8.77
C ILE A 19 -7.80 -23.25 9.98
N ALA A 20 -8.88 -23.11 10.77
CA ALA A 20 -9.16 -23.97 11.91
C ALA A 20 -9.35 -25.44 11.47
N ALA A 21 -10.09 -25.66 10.38
CA ALA A 21 -10.30 -26.98 9.80
C ALA A 21 -8.99 -27.62 9.32
N ALA A 22 -8.17 -26.88 8.58
CA ALA A 22 -6.85 -27.33 8.13
C ALA A 22 -5.93 -27.70 9.31
N SER A 23 -5.96 -26.89 10.38
CA SER A 23 -5.23 -27.16 11.61
C SER A 23 -5.68 -28.46 12.29
N LYS A 24 -7.00 -28.65 12.41
CA LYS A 24 -7.59 -29.84 13.03
C LYS A 24 -7.39 -31.12 12.20
N THR A 25 -7.37 -31.00 10.89
CA THR A 25 -7.20 -32.15 9.97
C THR A 25 -5.92 -32.94 10.27
N SER A 26 -4.85 -32.29 10.65
CA SER A 26 -3.57 -32.94 10.97
C SER A 26 -3.61 -33.83 12.24
N LEU A 27 -4.59 -33.63 13.11
CA LEU A 27 -4.68 -34.27 14.44
C LEU A 27 -5.98 -35.08 14.61
N SER A 28 -6.94 -34.98 13.70
CA SER A 28 -8.28 -35.55 13.86
C SER A 28 -8.58 -36.61 12.79
N ARG A 29 -9.24 -37.70 13.23
CA ARG A 29 -9.80 -38.73 12.35
C ARG A 29 -11.26 -38.49 12.00
N LYS A 30 -11.84 -37.33 12.39
CA LYS A 30 -13.23 -36.97 12.06
C LYS A 30 -13.37 -36.76 10.56
N SER A 31 -14.57 -36.97 10.03
CA SER A 31 -14.85 -36.70 8.62
C SER A 31 -14.72 -35.20 8.30
N PRO A 32 -14.42 -34.82 7.05
CA PRO A 32 -14.29 -33.43 6.61
C PRO A 32 -15.52 -32.57 6.99
N GLU A 33 -16.74 -33.11 6.84
CA GLU A 33 -17.97 -32.41 7.15
C GLU A 33 -18.06 -32.05 8.64
N LYS A 34 -17.66 -32.99 9.54
CA LYS A 34 -17.60 -32.76 10.99
C LYS A 34 -16.49 -31.76 11.39
N ILE A 35 -15.41 -31.70 10.63
CA ILE A 35 -14.33 -30.74 10.85
C ILE A 35 -14.80 -29.34 10.43
N LEU A 36 -15.44 -29.21 9.28
CA LEU A 36 -15.95 -27.95 8.75
C LEU A 36 -17.15 -27.39 9.53
N SER A 37 -17.94 -28.26 10.17
CA SER A 37 -19.10 -27.87 11.00
C SER A 37 -18.77 -27.54 12.47
N MET A 38 -17.47 -27.34 12.80
CA MET A 38 -17.09 -26.96 14.16
C MET A 38 -17.73 -25.62 14.59
N PRO A 39 -18.12 -25.46 15.87
CA PRO A 39 -18.70 -24.21 16.39
C PRO A 39 -17.65 -23.09 16.37
N ASP A 40 -18.12 -21.84 16.41
CA ASP A 40 -17.29 -20.64 16.31
C ASP A 40 -16.28 -20.51 17.45
N GLU A 41 -16.63 -20.98 18.64
CA GLU A 41 -15.74 -21.02 19.80
C GLU A 41 -14.54 -21.94 19.52
N GLU A 42 -14.79 -23.11 18.93
CA GLU A 42 -13.74 -24.06 18.55
C GLU A 42 -12.85 -23.48 17.42
N VAL A 43 -13.43 -22.73 16.48
CA VAL A 43 -12.66 -22.00 15.44
C VAL A 43 -11.68 -21.02 16.08
N GLU A 44 -12.15 -20.22 17.05
CA GLU A 44 -11.29 -19.26 17.76
C GLU A 44 -10.18 -19.94 18.56
N GLU A 45 -10.47 -21.05 19.22
CA GLU A 45 -9.47 -21.85 19.96
C GLU A 45 -8.37 -22.37 19.04
N TRP A 46 -8.72 -22.96 17.88
CA TRP A 46 -7.74 -23.42 16.90
C TRP A 46 -6.87 -22.30 16.33
N ILE A 47 -7.46 -21.16 16.00
CA ILE A 47 -6.72 -20.00 15.52
C ILE A 47 -5.76 -19.49 16.59
N ARG A 48 -6.23 -19.35 17.86
CA ARG A 48 -5.39 -18.94 18.99
C ARG A 48 -4.25 -19.90 19.22
N GLU A 49 -4.51 -21.21 19.17
CA GLU A 49 -3.50 -22.23 19.42
C GLU A 49 -2.45 -22.25 18.32
N THR A 50 -2.83 -22.16 17.04
CA THR A 50 -1.86 -22.07 15.93
C THR A 50 -1.01 -20.80 16.02
N TRP A 51 -1.60 -19.68 16.48
CA TRP A 51 -0.87 -18.45 16.75
C TRP A 51 0.17 -18.62 17.86
N ARG A 52 -0.24 -19.14 19.00
CA ARG A 52 0.64 -19.35 20.17
C ARG A 52 1.80 -20.31 19.87
N ARG A 53 1.54 -21.39 19.14
CA ARG A 53 2.56 -22.37 18.72
C ARG A 53 3.31 -21.94 17.47
N GLN A 54 2.96 -20.83 16.85
CA GLN A 54 3.52 -20.36 15.58
C GLN A 54 3.37 -21.38 14.44
N HIS A 55 2.32 -22.20 14.46
CA HIS A 55 1.96 -23.17 13.44
C HIS A 55 1.16 -22.49 12.34
N PHE A 56 1.82 -21.68 11.51
CA PHE A 56 1.18 -20.88 10.47
C PHE A 56 1.02 -21.60 9.13
N SER A 57 1.40 -22.87 8.98
CA SER A 57 1.16 -23.58 7.71
C SER A 57 -0.32 -23.66 7.31
N PRO A 58 -1.30 -23.90 8.24
CA PRO A 58 -2.72 -23.85 7.87
C PRO A 58 -3.20 -22.49 7.39
N TRP A 59 -2.52 -21.40 7.76
CA TRP A 59 -2.88 -20.03 7.38
C TRP A 59 -2.65 -19.73 5.89
N GLU A 60 -1.90 -20.59 5.19
CA GLU A 60 -1.69 -20.46 3.75
C GLU A 60 -2.97 -20.72 2.94
N HIS A 61 -3.96 -21.42 3.49
CA HIS A 61 -5.21 -21.74 2.81
C HIS A 61 -6.18 -20.55 2.72
N SER A 62 -6.02 -19.49 3.51
CA SER A 62 -6.83 -18.28 3.40
C SER A 62 -6.08 -17.19 2.62
N VAL A 63 -6.68 -16.72 1.53
CA VAL A 63 -6.04 -15.83 0.54
C VAL A 63 -6.81 -14.53 0.42
N TYR A 64 -6.08 -13.43 0.19
CA TYR A 64 -6.60 -12.06 0.11
C TYR A 64 -6.06 -11.36 -1.13
N THR A 65 -6.96 -10.88 -1.98
CA THR A 65 -6.62 -10.05 -3.14
C THR A 65 -7.06 -8.62 -2.87
N TRP A 66 -6.14 -7.68 -2.96
CA TRP A 66 -6.37 -6.28 -2.65
C TRP A 66 -5.70 -5.35 -3.65
N LEU A 67 -6.19 -4.12 -3.71
CA LEU A 67 -5.73 -3.06 -4.59
C LEU A 67 -5.10 -1.95 -3.76
N ALA A 68 -3.86 -1.55 -4.08
CA ALA A 68 -3.32 -0.25 -3.70
C ALA A 68 -3.43 0.70 -4.90
N ASP A 69 -4.22 1.76 -4.75
CA ASP A 69 -4.47 2.75 -5.79
C ASP A 69 -3.91 4.11 -5.39
N GLY A 70 -3.16 4.74 -6.29
CA GLY A 70 -2.58 6.06 -6.10
C GLY A 70 -1.27 6.07 -5.30
N CYS A 71 -0.67 4.93 -5.01
CA CYS A 71 0.69 4.85 -4.47
C CYS A 71 1.74 5.14 -5.55
N SER A 72 2.97 5.49 -5.14
CA SER A 72 4.08 5.73 -6.06
C SER A 72 4.72 4.43 -6.57
N ARG A 73 5.50 4.55 -7.64
CA ARG A 73 6.42 3.48 -8.06
C ARG A 73 7.46 3.16 -7.00
N VAL A 74 7.89 4.14 -6.19
CA VAL A 74 8.77 3.89 -5.04
C VAL A 74 8.13 2.90 -4.07
N CYS A 75 6.84 3.06 -3.75
CA CYS A 75 6.10 2.16 -2.88
C CYS A 75 5.96 0.77 -3.51
N SER A 76 5.56 0.70 -4.80
CA SER A 76 5.38 -0.59 -5.47
C SER A 76 6.66 -1.41 -5.57
N HIS A 77 7.84 -0.79 -5.71
CA HIS A 77 9.13 -1.47 -5.65
C HIS A 77 9.41 -2.15 -4.29
N GLN A 78 8.84 -1.62 -3.21
CA GLN A 78 8.94 -2.26 -1.89
C GLN A 78 7.89 -3.35 -1.71
N LEU A 79 6.69 -3.20 -2.30
CA LEU A 79 5.64 -4.22 -2.28
C LEU A 79 6.10 -5.52 -2.94
N VAL A 80 6.67 -5.46 -4.13
CA VAL A 80 7.10 -6.64 -4.90
C VAL A 80 8.30 -7.39 -4.29
N ARG A 81 8.86 -6.88 -3.18
CA ARG A 81 9.90 -7.60 -2.42
C ARG A 81 9.32 -8.72 -1.54
N HIS A 82 8.02 -8.73 -1.31
CA HIS A 82 7.31 -9.86 -0.67
C HIS A 82 7.03 -10.93 -1.71
N ARG A 83 7.86 -11.98 -1.76
CA ARG A 83 7.91 -12.92 -2.89
C ARG A 83 6.80 -13.97 -2.88
N LEU A 84 6.21 -14.27 -1.72
CA LEU A 84 5.08 -15.18 -1.58
C LEU A 84 3.76 -14.47 -1.89
N ALA A 85 3.71 -13.83 -3.06
CA ALA A 85 2.58 -13.03 -3.50
C ALA A 85 2.52 -12.94 -5.02
N SER A 86 1.33 -12.64 -5.55
CA SER A 86 1.12 -12.32 -6.96
C SER A 86 0.86 -10.83 -7.13
N TYR A 87 1.35 -10.24 -8.23
CA TYR A 87 1.28 -8.82 -8.50
C TYR A 87 0.83 -8.53 -9.93
N THR A 88 -0.13 -7.61 -10.07
CA THR A 88 -0.49 -7.01 -11.37
C THR A 88 -0.49 -5.49 -11.21
N GLN A 89 0.48 -4.83 -11.86
CA GLN A 89 0.66 -3.39 -11.76
C GLN A 89 0.28 -2.68 -13.05
N GLN A 90 -0.33 -1.50 -12.93
CA GLN A 90 -0.61 -0.62 -14.04
C GLN A 90 0.66 -0.34 -14.86
N SER A 91 0.57 -0.62 -16.17
CA SER A 91 1.71 -0.48 -17.07
C SER A 91 1.76 0.93 -17.69
N MET A 92 2.88 1.60 -17.54
CA MET A 92 3.17 2.87 -18.22
C MET A 92 3.44 2.70 -19.73
N ARG A 93 3.50 1.47 -20.23
CA ARG A 93 3.57 1.21 -21.69
C ARG A 93 2.22 1.48 -22.37
N TYR A 94 1.12 1.34 -21.61
CA TYR A 94 -0.23 1.44 -22.14
C TYR A 94 -1.02 2.61 -21.57
N THR A 95 -0.69 3.08 -20.37
CA THR A 95 -1.47 4.10 -19.66
C THR A 95 -0.60 5.28 -19.23
N GLU A 96 -1.15 6.48 -19.44
CA GLU A 96 -0.56 7.77 -19.06
C GLU A 96 -1.61 8.67 -18.38
N GLY A 97 -2.74 8.08 -17.93
CA GLY A 97 -3.96 8.83 -17.54
C GLY A 97 -3.71 9.99 -16.59
N SER A 98 -2.97 9.77 -15.50
CA SER A 98 -2.70 10.81 -14.51
C SER A 98 -1.77 11.92 -15.03
N LEU A 99 -0.79 11.59 -15.89
CA LEU A 99 0.07 12.58 -16.54
C LEU A 99 -0.75 13.45 -17.50
N ARG A 100 -1.65 12.84 -18.26
CA ARG A 100 -2.55 13.56 -19.16
C ARG A 100 -3.55 14.44 -18.40
N GLU A 101 -4.09 13.99 -17.29
CA GLU A 101 -4.95 14.80 -16.44
C GLU A 101 -4.23 16.07 -15.97
N ALA A 102 -2.97 15.97 -15.52
CA ALA A 102 -2.16 17.13 -15.17
C ALA A 102 -1.95 18.08 -16.35
N ALA A 103 -1.67 17.55 -17.56
CA ALA A 103 -1.49 18.36 -18.75
C ALA A 103 -2.78 19.07 -19.18
N LEU A 104 -3.92 18.39 -19.11
CA LEU A 104 -5.24 18.98 -19.45
C LEU A 104 -5.68 20.03 -18.41
N GLU A 105 -5.39 19.82 -17.12
CA GLU A 105 -5.64 20.84 -16.09
C GLU A 105 -4.76 22.08 -16.35
N ALA A 106 -3.47 21.91 -16.64
CA ALA A 106 -2.59 23.01 -17.01
C ALA A 106 -3.11 23.76 -18.24
N ALA A 107 -3.49 23.05 -19.31
CA ALA A 107 -4.04 23.63 -20.53
C ALA A 107 -5.31 24.46 -20.24
N GLY A 108 -6.24 23.91 -19.45
CA GLY A 108 -7.48 24.61 -19.08
C GLY A 108 -7.24 25.91 -18.30
N LEU A 109 -6.27 25.93 -17.38
CA LEU A 109 -5.90 27.14 -16.64
C LEU A 109 -5.22 28.21 -17.50
N LEU A 110 -4.59 27.80 -18.59
CA LEU A 110 -3.92 28.70 -19.54
C LEU A 110 -4.81 29.11 -20.72
N GLY A 111 -6.05 28.60 -20.79
CA GLY A 111 -6.92 28.85 -21.95
C GLY A 111 -6.46 28.14 -23.22
N ILE A 112 -5.64 27.09 -23.12
CA ILE A 112 -5.14 26.30 -24.24
C ILE A 112 -6.08 25.14 -24.52
N GLU A 113 -6.59 25.04 -25.75
CA GLU A 113 -7.42 23.89 -26.15
C GLU A 113 -6.55 22.69 -26.55
N CYS A 114 -6.46 21.69 -25.67
CA CYS A 114 -5.80 20.43 -25.94
C CYS A 114 -6.82 19.30 -26.15
N PRO A 115 -6.56 18.38 -27.11
CA PRO A 115 -7.39 17.19 -27.31
C PRO A 115 -7.48 16.36 -26.02
N ARG A 116 -8.67 15.91 -25.63
CA ARG A 116 -8.82 15.06 -24.42
C ARG A 116 -8.18 13.69 -24.58
N LYS A 117 -8.17 13.15 -25.79
CA LYS A 117 -7.52 11.86 -26.12
C LYS A 117 -6.63 12.02 -27.33
N PRO A 118 -5.46 11.39 -27.35
CA PRO A 118 -4.54 11.47 -28.51
C PRO A 118 -5.16 11.04 -29.85
N ARG A 119 -6.17 10.16 -29.83
CA ARG A 119 -6.85 9.67 -31.05
C ARG A 119 -7.77 10.71 -31.68
N GLU A 120 -8.20 11.73 -30.95
CA GLU A 120 -9.20 12.71 -31.42
C GLU A 120 -8.65 13.74 -32.42
N ALA A 121 -7.34 14.04 -32.35
CA ALA A 121 -6.72 15.07 -33.21
C ALA A 121 -5.38 14.60 -33.81
N GLY A 122 -5.12 13.31 -33.83
CA GLY A 122 -3.81 12.75 -34.13
C GLY A 122 -2.88 12.79 -32.93
N ALA A 123 -2.21 11.66 -32.68
CA ALA A 123 -1.43 11.46 -31.45
C ALA A 123 -0.32 12.52 -31.28
N ARG A 124 0.38 12.86 -32.35
CA ARG A 124 1.46 13.86 -32.36
C ARG A 124 0.98 15.23 -31.85
N ARG A 125 -0.08 15.78 -32.47
CA ARG A 125 -0.64 17.08 -32.09
C ARG A 125 -1.09 17.13 -30.63
N ALA A 126 -1.70 16.05 -30.14
CA ALA A 126 -2.12 15.96 -28.74
C ALA A 126 -0.89 16.00 -27.79
N TYR A 127 0.15 15.25 -28.09
CA TYR A 127 1.38 15.23 -27.28
C TYR A 127 2.15 16.53 -27.31
N GLU A 128 2.21 17.21 -28.47
CA GLU A 128 2.77 18.56 -28.57
C GLU A 128 2.01 19.54 -27.68
N CYS A 129 0.66 19.48 -27.69
CA CYS A 129 -0.18 20.32 -26.84
C CYS A 129 0.05 20.05 -25.34
N TYR A 130 0.06 18.79 -24.90
CA TYR A 130 0.31 18.41 -23.50
C TYR A 130 1.69 18.87 -23.02
N SER A 131 2.73 18.69 -23.86
CA SER A 131 4.06 19.16 -23.54
C SER A 131 4.13 20.68 -23.39
N MET A 132 3.53 21.41 -24.31
CA MET A 132 3.49 22.88 -24.31
C MET A 132 2.75 23.38 -23.08
N ALA A 133 1.55 22.86 -22.79
CA ALA A 133 0.75 23.27 -21.63
C ALA A 133 1.48 23.10 -20.30
N LEU A 134 2.16 21.96 -20.10
CA LEU A 134 2.93 21.71 -18.87
C LEU A 134 4.11 22.66 -18.72
N ARG A 135 4.84 22.94 -19.80
CA ARG A 135 5.98 23.89 -19.77
C ARG A 135 5.51 25.32 -19.53
N GLU A 136 4.43 25.72 -20.18
CA GLU A 136 3.91 27.07 -20.01
C GLU A 136 3.35 27.28 -18.61
N ALA A 137 2.71 26.24 -18.03
CA ALA A 137 2.25 26.28 -16.66
C ALA A 137 3.39 26.55 -15.65
N VAL A 138 4.56 25.92 -15.86
CA VAL A 138 5.76 26.17 -15.02
C VAL A 138 6.26 27.58 -15.21
N ARG A 139 6.31 28.10 -16.44
CA ARG A 139 6.80 29.46 -16.78
C ARG A 139 5.88 30.56 -16.28
N SER A 140 4.58 30.34 -16.36
CA SER A 140 3.55 31.32 -15.96
C SER A 140 3.35 31.41 -14.45
N GLY A 141 4.11 30.64 -13.65
CA GLY A 141 4.00 30.67 -12.18
C GLY A 141 2.69 30.08 -11.64
N LEU A 142 1.98 29.24 -12.38
CA LEU A 142 0.86 28.47 -11.85
C LEU A 142 1.34 27.56 -10.73
N ASP A 143 0.45 27.28 -9.75
CA ASP A 143 0.78 26.39 -8.62
C ASP A 143 1.22 25.00 -9.11
N PRO A 144 2.53 24.70 -9.12
CA PRO A 144 3.04 23.47 -9.69
C PRO A 144 2.68 22.26 -8.80
N VAL A 145 2.51 22.46 -7.50
CA VAL A 145 2.14 21.39 -6.56
C VAL A 145 0.71 20.92 -6.83
N ARG A 146 -0.21 21.86 -7.06
CA ARG A 146 -1.58 21.55 -7.45
C ARG A 146 -1.60 20.73 -8.74
N LEU A 147 -0.89 21.17 -9.77
CA LEU A 147 -0.86 20.52 -11.09
C LEU A 147 -0.18 19.15 -11.07
N ALA A 148 0.92 18.98 -10.32
CA ALA A 148 1.64 17.71 -10.26
C ALA A 148 0.97 16.65 -9.35
N LYS A 149 0.21 17.07 -8.34
CA LYS A 149 -0.40 16.19 -7.32
C LYS A 149 -1.31 15.07 -7.87
N PRO A 150 -2.07 15.24 -8.97
CA PRO A 150 -2.81 14.13 -9.59
C PRO A 150 -1.91 13.01 -10.09
N ALA A 151 -0.73 13.33 -10.63
CA ALA A 151 0.17 12.40 -11.28
C ALA A 151 1.30 11.88 -10.38
N PHE A 152 1.68 12.63 -9.34
CA PHE A 152 2.85 12.32 -8.52
C PHE A 152 2.55 12.30 -7.02
N VAL A 153 3.35 11.53 -6.31
CA VAL A 153 3.34 11.46 -4.84
C VAL A 153 4.49 12.32 -4.30
N PHE A 154 4.19 13.14 -3.31
CA PHE A 154 5.19 13.97 -2.63
C PHE A 154 5.46 13.41 -1.23
N PRO A 155 6.74 13.16 -0.88
CA PRO A 155 7.12 12.79 0.48
C PRO A 155 6.71 13.88 1.49
N PRO A 156 6.25 13.52 2.69
CA PRO A 156 5.84 14.49 3.72
C PRO A 156 6.96 15.43 4.18
N SER A 157 8.21 15.04 3.95
CA SER A 157 9.40 15.86 4.24
C SER A 157 9.60 17.03 3.27
N LEU A 158 9.05 16.93 2.05
CA LEU A 158 9.09 18.05 1.09
C LEU A 158 8.09 19.13 1.53
N ARG A 159 8.60 20.32 1.84
CA ARG A 159 7.82 21.48 2.30
C ARG A 159 8.39 22.76 1.70
N GLY A 160 7.56 23.83 1.66
CA GLY A 160 7.99 25.13 1.17
C GLY A 160 8.62 25.05 -0.20
N GLU A 161 9.77 25.71 -0.37
CA GLU A 161 10.50 25.81 -1.64
C GLU A 161 10.88 24.45 -2.23
N ALA A 162 11.37 23.50 -1.42
CA ALA A 162 11.73 22.16 -1.87
C ALA A 162 10.52 21.38 -2.45
N LEU A 163 9.31 21.63 -1.96
CA LEU A 163 8.11 21.04 -2.51
C LEU A 163 7.77 21.63 -3.89
N VAL A 164 7.91 22.95 -4.04
CA VAL A 164 7.69 23.66 -5.29
C VAL A 164 8.71 23.24 -6.34
N GLU A 165 9.99 23.17 -5.98
CA GLU A 165 11.08 22.72 -6.85
C GLU A 165 10.84 21.28 -7.36
N ALA A 166 10.49 20.36 -6.45
CA ALA A 166 10.15 18.98 -6.83
C ALA A 166 8.94 18.92 -7.77
N ALA A 167 7.92 19.76 -7.54
CA ALA A 167 6.73 19.81 -8.40
C ALA A 167 7.06 20.33 -9.79
N ASN A 168 7.87 21.38 -9.90
CA ASN A 168 8.34 21.90 -11.18
C ASN A 168 9.15 20.84 -11.95
N LEU A 169 10.07 20.13 -11.29
CA LEU A 169 10.83 19.04 -11.89
C LEU A 169 9.91 17.92 -12.42
N TYR A 170 8.86 17.56 -11.64
CA TYR A 170 7.93 16.50 -12.07
C TYR A 170 7.10 16.92 -13.29
N LEU A 171 6.64 18.18 -13.35
CA LEU A 171 5.92 18.71 -14.50
C LEU A 171 6.83 18.82 -15.75
N GLU A 172 8.07 19.25 -15.58
CA GLU A 172 9.05 19.30 -16.69
C GLU A 172 9.36 17.88 -17.20
N ALA A 173 9.54 16.89 -16.31
CA ALA A 173 9.74 15.50 -16.71
C ALA A 173 8.54 14.97 -17.52
N ALA A 174 7.31 15.28 -17.10
CA ALA A 174 6.10 14.92 -17.82
C ALA A 174 6.01 15.64 -19.19
N ALA A 175 6.39 16.92 -19.25
CA ALA A 175 6.45 17.68 -20.50
C ALA A 175 7.45 17.07 -21.49
N ARG A 176 8.65 16.69 -21.02
CA ARG A 176 9.67 16.01 -21.83
C ARG A 176 9.21 14.63 -22.30
N TYR A 177 8.53 13.88 -21.45
CA TYR A 177 7.91 12.62 -21.85
C TYR A 177 6.99 12.82 -23.06
N TYR A 178 6.08 13.80 -23.01
CA TYR A 178 5.20 14.10 -24.14
C TYR A 178 5.93 14.63 -25.36
N SER A 179 7.01 15.40 -25.20
CA SER A 179 7.85 15.81 -26.34
C SER A 179 8.45 14.60 -27.07
N LEU A 180 8.93 13.59 -26.35
CA LEU A 180 9.47 12.37 -26.96
C LEU A 180 8.37 11.59 -27.71
N LEU A 181 7.17 11.48 -27.15
CA LEU A 181 6.03 10.84 -27.82
C LEU A 181 5.64 11.59 -29.11
N ALA A 182 5.70 12.92 -29.10
CA ALA A 182 5.37 13.76 -30.25
C ALA A 182 6.32 13.54 -31.43
N VAL A 183 7.59 13.23 -31.18
CA VAL A 183 8.57 12.94 -32.24
C VAL A 183 8.65 11.43 -32.56
N GLY A 184 7.73 10.62 -32.04
CA GLY A 184 7.59 9.20 -32.39
C GLY A 184 8.36 8.22 -31.51
N VAL A 185 8.99 8.67 -30.41
CA VAL A 185 9.60 7.77 -29.44
C VAL A 185 8.49 6.93 -28.77
N SER A 186 8.75 5.65 -28.57
CA SER A 186 7.79 4.73 -27.95
C SER A 186 7.48 5.11 -26.51
N ARG A 187 6.27 4.80 -26.00
CA ARG A 187 5.97 4.96 -24.56
C ARG A 187 6.91 4.12 -23.69
N GLU A 188 7.38 3.00 -24.19
CA GLU A 188 8.31 2.12 -23.50
C GLU A 188 9.62 2.82 -23.18
N ASP A 189 10.12 3.64 -24.09
CA ASP A 189 11.38 4.36 -23.95
C ASP A 189 11.17 5.73 -23.31
N ALA A 190 10.17 6.48 -23.74
CA ALA A 190 9.90 7.83 -23.20
C ALA A 190 9.65 7.82 -21.67
N ARG A 191 9.04 6.75 -21.12
CA ARG A 191 8.79 6.63 -19.67
C ARG A 191 10.05 6.62 -18.79
N PHE A 192 11.25 6.42 -19.36
CA PHE A 192 12.50 6.52 -18.60
C PHE A 192 12.73 7.91 -18.02
N LEU A 193 12.09 8.95 -18.58
CA LEU A 193 12.15 10.30 -18.03
C LEU A 193 11.23 10.51 -16.82
N ILE A 194 10.28 9.61 -16.57
CA ILE A 194 9.27 9.81 -15.52
C ILE A 194 9.84 9.41 -14.16
N PRO A 195 9.84 10.32 -13.17
CA PRO A 195 10.29 10.03 -11.81
C PRO A 195 9.51 8.90 -11.16
N HIS A 196 10.17 8.11 -10.31
CA HIS A 196 9.54 7.04 -9.52
C HIS A 196 8.43 7.55 -8.56
N ALA A 197 8.33 8.85 -8.35
CA ALA A 197 7.23 9.48 -7.64
C ALA A 197 5.87 9.35 -8.36
N VAL A 198 5.87 8.94 -9.65
CA VAL A 198 4.64 8.78 -10.43
C VAL A 198 3.68 7.79 -9.76
N ARG A 199 2.41 8.18 -9.71
CA ARG A 199 1.34 7.33 -9.15
C ARG A 199 1.13 6.09 -9.99
N THR A 200 0.79 5.02 -9.32
CA THR A 200 0.48 3.73 -9.93
C THR A 200 -0.65 3.05 -9.18
N ARG A 201 -1.12 1.98 -9.77
CA ARG A 201 -2.12 1.08 -9.23
C ARG A 201 -1.58 -0.33 -9.30
N ILE A 202 -1.72 -1.09 -8.21
CA ILE A 202 -1.22 -2.45 -8.13
C ILE A 202 -2.21 -3.35 -7.40
N VAL A 203 -2.59 -4.45 -8.02
CA VAL A 203 -3.33 -5.56 -7.42
C VAL A 203 -2.32 -6.53 -6.82
N VAL A 204 -2.59 -6.99 -5.62
CA VAL A 204 -1.73 -7.89 -4.85
C VAL A 204 -2.57 -9.02 -4.30
N THR A 205 -2.07 -10.26 -4.42
CA THR A 205 -2.66 -11.43 -3.77
C THR A 205 -1.64 -12.04 -2.81
N MET A 206 -2.02 -12.18 -1.54
CA MET A 206 -1.22 -12.80 -0.48
C MET A 206 -2.08 -13.73 0.35
N ASN A 207 -1.51 -14.81 0.90
CA ASN A 207 -2.18 -15.64 1.90
C ASN A 207 -2.05 -15.04 3.31
N ALA A 208 -2.85 -15.54 4.26
CA ALA A 208 -2.86 -15.02 5.63
C ALA A 208 -1.51 -15.19 6.33
N ARG A 209 -0.77 -16.27 6.04
CA ARG A 209 0.57 -16.49 6.60
C ARG A 209 1.54 -15.39 6.18
N GLU A 210 1.65 -15.09 4.89
CA GLU A 210 2.53 -14.02 4.39
C GLU A 210 2.13 -12.66 4.97
N LEU A 211 0.81 -12.39 5.06
CA LEU A 211 0.31 -11.17 5.67
C LEU A 211 0.73 -11.03 7.13
N VAL A 212 0.54 -12.08 7.95
CA VAL A 212 0.74 -12.02 9.41
C VAL A 212 2.22 -12.15 9.80
N GLN A 213 2.99 -13.01 9.12
CA GLN A 213 4.38 -13.27 9.51
C GLN A 213 5.38 -12.33 8.83
N SER A 214 5.06 -11.79 7.65
CA SER A 214 6.00 -11.03 6.83
C SER A 214 5.51 -9.61 6.53
N PHE A 215 4.43 -9.45 5.79
CA PHE A 215 4.03 -8.15 5.28
C PHE A 215 3.67 -7.14 6.38
N LEU A 216 2.68 -7.46 7.23
CA LEU A 216 2.22 -6.54 8.27
C LEU A 216 3.30 -6.24 9.29
N PRO A 217 4.04 -7.24 9.85
CA PRO A 217 5.11 -6.97 10.81
C PRO A 217 6.19 -6.03 10.28
N LEU A 218 6.61 -6.22 9.05
CA LEU A 218 7.66 -5.39 8.44
C LEU A 218 7.14 -4.01 8.03
N ARG A 219 5.93 -3.95 7.43
CA ARG A 219 5.47 -2.72 6.78
C ARG A 219 4.65 -1.80 7.66
N MET A 220 4.09 -2.28 8.77
CA MET A 220 3.43 -1.42 9.76
C MET A 220 4.42 -0.73 10.72
N CYS A 221 5.71 -1.09 10.70
CA CYS A 221 6.75 -0.55 11.58
C CYS A 221 7.19 0.88 11.17
N THR A 222 7.67 1.69 12.10
CA THR A 222 8.28 3.01 11.84
C THR A 222 9.52 2.93 10.95
N ARG A 223 10.21 1.79 10.92
CA ARG A 223 11.36 1.54 10.03
C ARG A 223 10.97 1.35 8.56
N ALA A 224 9.68 1.08 8.29
CA ALA A 224 9.20 1.07 6.92
C ALA A 224 9.06 2.50 6.38
N GLN A 225 9.33 2.67 5.09
CA GLN A 225 9.09 3.93 4.40
C GLN A 225 7.61 4.35 4.57
N TRP A 226 7.36 5.62 4.77
CA TRP A 226 6.06 6.16 5.19
C TRP A 226 4.88 5.73 4.31
N GLU A 227 5.10 5.60 3.00
CA GLU A 227 4.03 5.31 2.04
C GLU A 227 3.57 3.85 2.12
N ILE A 228 4.51 2.89 2.08
CA ILE A 228 4.17 1.47 2.25
C ILE A 228 3.64 1.20 3.66
N ARG A 229 4.10 1.94 4.67
CA ARG A 229 3.56 1.89 6.02
C ARG A 229 2.08 2.30 6.04
N LEU A 230 1.73 3.40 5.37
CA LEU A 230 0.33 3.83 5.24
C LEU A 230 -0.53 2.77 4.54
N VAL A 231 -0.02 2.15 3.47
CA VAL A 231 -0.69 1.05 2.76
C VAL A 231 -0.93 -0.13 3.71
N ALA A 232 0.08 -0.54 4.47
CA ALA A 232 -0.03 -1.68 5.38
C ALA A 232 -1.06 -1.43 6.52
N TRP A 233 -1.08 -0.23 7.11
CA TRP A 233 -2.08 0.13 8.11
C TRP A 233 -3.50 0.19 7.55
N LYS A 234 -3.67 0.69 6.33
CA LYS A 234 -4.98 0.70 5.66
C LYS A 234 -5.44 -0.72 5.32
N LEU A 235 -4.53 -1.56 4.84
CA LEU A 235 -4.84 -2.96 4.56
C LEU A 235 -5.23 -3.72 5.83
N TRP A 236 -4.45 -3.58 6.92
CA TRP A 236 -4.75 -4.23 8.19
C TRP A 236 -6.18 -3.93 8.67
N LYS A 237 -6.65 -2.69 8.57
CA LYS A 237 -8.03 -2.33 8.93
C LYS A 237 -9.06 -3.14 8.13
N ARG A 238 -8.86 -3.27 6.80
CA ARG A 238 -9.76 -4.05 5.94
C ARG A 238 -9.74 -5.54 6.26
N LEU A 239 -8.58 -6.07 6.61
CA LEU A 239 -8.43 -7.48 6.99
C LEU A 239 -9.14 -7.78 8.33
N VAL A 240 -9.05 -6.89 9.30
CA VAL A 240 -9.77 -7.02 10.59
C VAL A 240 -11.29 -6.93 10.41
N GLU A 241 -11.78 -6.12 9.47
CA GLU A 241 -13.21 -6.01 9.16
C GLU A 241 -13.81 -7.34 8.66
N VAL A 242 -13.04 -8.12 7.88
CA VAL A 242 -13.53 -9.37 7.29
C VAL A 242 -13.18 -10.63 8.10
N HIS A 243 -11.98 -10.68 8.69
CA HIS A 243 -11.50 -11.82 9.47
C HIS A 243 -10.83 -11.36 10.78
N PRO A 244 -11.62 -10.90 11.77
CA PRO A 244 -11.09 -10.36 13.02
C PRO A 244 -10.27 -11.37 13.83
N ARG A 245 -10.64 -12.67 13.82
CA ARG A 245 -9.93 -13.71 14.56
C ARG A 245 -8.50 -13.93 14.03
N LEU A 246 -8.27 -13.69 12.72
CA LEU A 246 -6.93 -13.82 12.13
C LEU A 246 -6.08 -12.57 12.33
N PHE A 247 -6.66 -11.38 12.22
CA PHE A 247 -5.88 -10.15 12.09
C PHE A 247 -5.90 -9.22 13.29
N LYS A 248 -6.77 -9.45 14.32
CA LYS A 248 -6.81 -8.60 15.52
C LYS A 248 -5.49 -8.58 16.30
N TRP A 249 -4.70 -9.66 16.23
CA TRP A 249 -3.41 -9.80 16.91
C TRP A 249 -2.22 -9.43 16.03
N ALA A 250 -2.44 -9.27 14.72
CA ALA A 250 -1.41 -8.88 13.79
C ALA A 250 -1.04 -7.39 13.94
N GLY A 251 0.22 -7.05 13.68
CA GLY A 251 0.72 -5.69 13.80
C GLY A 251 2.20 -5.59 13.47
N PRO A 252 2.85 -4.46 13.80
CA PRO A 252 4.30 -4.32 13.64
C PRO A 252 5.09 -5.40 14.38
N ARG A 253 6.37 -5.58 14.04
CA ARG A 253 7.24 -6.62 14.61
C ARG A 253 7.23 -6.69 16.14
N CYS A 254 7.11 -5.56 16.83
CA CYS A 254 6.98 -5.51 18.29
C CYS A 254 5.70 -6.22 18.79
N VAL A 255 4.56 -5.96 18.13
CA VAL A 255 3.28 -6.60 18.46
C VAL A 255 3.30 -8.08 18.09
N PHE A 256 3.82 -8.41 16.90
CA PHE A 256 3.95 -9.80 16.48
C PHE A 256 4.81 -10.61 17.48
N GLN A 257 5.99 -10.10 17.84
CA GLN A 257 6.86 -10.77 18.83
C GLN A 257 6.17 -10.90 20.20
N GLN A 258 5.56 -9.82 20.70
CA GLN A 258 4.84 -9.86 21.98
C GLN A 258 3.76 -10.93 21.95
N ASN A 259 2.94 -10.96 20.91
CA ASN A 259 1.79 -11.87 20.78
C ASN A 259 2.17 -13.32 20.43
N THR A 260 3.40 -13.59 20.05
CA THR A 260 3.93 -14.96 19.84
C THR A 260 4.71 -15.49 21.04
N THR A 261 5.05 -14.64 22.01
CA THR A 261 5.79 -15.03 23.22
C THR A 261 4.93 -14.97 24.49
N SER A 262 3.71 -14.45 24.41
CA SER A 262 2.75 -14.36 25.49
C SER A 262 1.33 -14.63 24.98
N ASP A 263 0.32 -14.60 25.86
CA ASP A 263 -1.08 -14.68 25.44
C ASP A 263 -1.41 -13.49 24.51
N PRO A 264 -1.90 -13.73 23.27
CA PRO A 264 -2.05 -12.68 22.27
C PRO A 264 -3.16 -11.69 22.65
N ARG A 265 -2.86 -10.41 22.53
CA ARG A 265 -3.77 -9.29 22.75
C ARG A 265 -4.04 -8.55 21.45
N PRO A 266 -5.26 -8.02 21.23
CA PRO A 266 -5.55 -7.20 20.06
C PRO A 266 -4.59 -6.03 19.90
N LEU A 267 -4.20 -5.71 18.67
CA LEU A 267 -3.34 -4.55 18.38
C LEU A 267 -3.93 -3.25 18.94
N VAL A 268 -5.26 -3.11 18.90
CA VAL A 268 -5.96 -1.93 19.44
C VAL A 268 -5.72 -1.73 20.92
N ASP A 269 -5.55 -2.81 21.70
CA ASP A 269 -5.31 -2.72 23.16
C ASP A 269 -3.93 -2.12 23.46
N TYR A 270 -2.92 -2.43 22.65
CA TYR A 270 -1.59 -1.77 22.75
C TYR A 270 -1.67 -0.29 22.37
N LEU A 271 -2.42 0.04 21.32
CA LEU A 271 -2.60 1.43 20.89
C LEU A 271 -3.32 2.27 21.97
N GLU A 272 -4.32 1.70 22.60
CA GLU A 272 -5.14 2.39 23.60
C GLU A 272 -4.57 2.29 25.04
N GLY A 273 -3.53 1.50 25.24
CA GLY A 273 -2.86 1.33 26.54
C GLY A 273 -3.54 0.35 27.48
N ARG A 274 -4.48 -0.47 26.98
CA ARG A 274 -5.10 -1.58 27.72
C ARG A 274 -4.21 -2.81 27.81
N ALA A 275 -3.21 -2.92 26.92
CA ALA A 275 -2.16 -3.95 26.99
C ALA A 275 -0.77 -3.29 27.02
N SER A 276 0.16 -3.94 27.75
CA SER A 276 1.54 -3.53 27.89
C SER A 276 2.49 -4.52 27.22
N PHE A 277 3.68 -4.04 26.84
CA PHE A 277 4.75 -4.90 26.34
C PHE A 277 5.55 -5.49 27.49
N THR A 278 5.81 -6.79 27.44
CA THR A 278 6.67 -7.52 28.42
C THR A 278 8.03 -7.86 27.81
N ILE A 279 8.16 -7.85 26.49
CA ILE A 279 9.45 -8.02 25.79
C ILE A 279 10.42 -6.91 26.21
N PRO A 280 11.72 -7.21 26.48
CA PRO A 280 12.69 -6.22 26.94
C PRO A 280 13.00 -5.15 25.88
N ARG A 281 12.94 -5.54 24.61
CA ARG A 281 13.12 -4.68 23.42
C ARG A 281 12.41 -5.27 22.21
N CYS A 282 12.02 -4.45 21.25
CA CYS A 282 11.49 -4.95 19.98
C CYS A 282 12.60 -5.42 19.04
N PRO A 283 12.30 -6.17 17.95
CA PRO A 283 13.29 -6.60 16.96
C PRO A 283 14.07 -5.47 16.28
N GLU A 284 13.53 -4.26 16.29
CA GLU A 284 14.19 -3.03 15.79
C GLU A 284 14.93 -2.25 16.89
N LEU A 285 15.25 -2.95 17.99
CA LEU A 285 16.06 -2.49 19.11
C LEU A 285 15.46 -1.35 19.94
N VAL A 286 14.18 -1.04 19.82
CA VAL A 286 13.50 -0.07 20.68
C VAL A 286 13.29 -0.71 22.06
N PRO A 287 13.78 -0.09 23.16
CA PRO A 287 13.56 -0.57 24.52
C PRO A 287 12.07 -0.61 24.89
N ARG A 288 11.69 -1.46 25.85
CA ARG A 288 10.30 -1.71 26.27
C ARG A 288 9.50 -0.42 26.48
N GLU A 289 10.04 0.51 27.22
CA GLU A 289 9.42 1.79 27.59
C GLU A 289 9.13 2.69 26.38
N GLY A 290 9.90 2.56 25.29
CA GLY A 290 9.73 3.30 24.04
C GLY A 290 8.80 2.63 23.03
N ILE A 291 8.46 1.33 23.19
CA ILE A 291 7.74 0.58 22.16
C ILE A 291 6.35 1.19 21.89
N ARG A 292 5.60 1.55 22.93
CA ARG A 292 4.26 2.11 22.75
C ARG A 292 4.28 3.46 22.03
N ALA A 293 5.20 4.34 22.38
CA ALA A 293 5.37 5.64 21.71
C ALA A 293 5.71 5.43 20.21
N CYS A 294 6.64 4.50 19.91
CA CYS A 294 6.98 4.11 18.55
C CYS A 294 5.77 3.54 17.78
N LEU A 295 4.96 2.70 18.42
CA LEU A 295 3.74 2.13 17.82
C LEU A 295 2.72 3.21 17.48
N LEU A 296 2.47 4.17 18.38
CA LEU A 296 1.58 5.31 18.14
C LEU A 296 2.07 6.17 16.98
N HIS A 297 3.37 6.41 16.90
CA HIS A 297 3.98 7.11 15.75
C HIS A 297 3.79 6.33 14.44
N ALA A 298 3.99 5.01 14.45
CA ALA A 298 3.77 4.17 13.28
C ALA A 298 2.33 4.23 12.76
N ASN A 299 1.36 4.35 13.66
CA ASN A 299 -0.08 4.47 13.33
C ASN A 299 -0.50 5.90 12.93
N GLY A 300 0.37 6.90 13.08
CA GLY A 300 0.04 8.31 12.85
C GLY A 300 -0.79 8.95 13.99
N ARG A 301 -0.89 8.29 15.16
CA ARG A 301 -1.59 8.80 16.36
C ARG A 301 -0.70 9.59 17.31
N ALA A 302 0.62 9.55 17.14
CA ALA A 302 1.52 10.41 17.90
C ALA A 302 1.28 11.85 17.47
N GLY A 303 1.03 12.74 18.43
CA GLY A 303 1.10 14.17 18.21
C GLY A 303 2.46 14.51 17.59
N ARG A 304 2.51 15.56 16.76
CA ARG A 304 3.77 16.06 16.20
C ARG A 304 4.71 16.40 17.35
N VAL A 305 5.78 15.62 17.51
CA VAL A 305 6.91 16.02 18.34
C VAL A 305 7.70 17.04 17.54
#